data_618dc76c1b87a6e90c0b3ae443e0d414
#
_entry.id   618dc76c1b87a6e90c0b3ae443e0d414
#
_cell.length_a   1.000
_cell.length_b   1.000
_cell.length_c   1.000
_cell.angle_alpha   90.00
_cell.angle_beta   90.00
_cell.angle_gamma   90.00
#
_symmetry.space_group_name_H-M   'P 1'
#
loop_
_entity.id
_entity.type
_entity.pdbx_description
1 polymer ?
#
loop_
_entity_poly.entity_id
_entity_poly.type
_entity_poly.pdbx_seq_one_letter_code
_entity_poly.pdbx_strand_id
1 'polypeptide(L)'
;MDRRELLDRAARDEDERLLLGRVWDKWEQCRLRSIPTATEFLSPQEQAAAQRLLGALGVHDGYVFFGGYDGAERQRLFFLPDWAETPDADAVAAVAATWYGGEHLTHRDFLGSLMGLGLTRGTIGDILVTEDRCQVLTLPKTAEFLLSAWESAGRVKLKTAPLPPEELEIPAQACRELRDTVSSLRLDNVLAAGFSLSRGRAAEAVEKGAVQVNWTVCQKPDKPVAAGDTITCRGLGKCVLDSVGSPTKKGRLPVVIRRFV
;
A
#
# COMPACT_ATOMS: atom_id res chain seq x y z
N MET A 1 8.94 -23.36 -17.84
CA MET A 1 9.28 -21.97 -18.23
C MET A 1 10.48 -21.56 -17.42
N ASP A 2 11.48 -20.94 -18.03
CA ASP A 2 12.70 -20.54 -17.32
C ASP A 2 12.39 -19.36 -16.39
N ARG A 3 13.05 -19.34 -15.20
CA ARG A 3 12.94 -18.25 -14.20
C ARG A 3 13.13 -16.88 -14.83
N ARG A 4 14.14 -16.76 -15.70
CA ARG A 4 14.48 -15.50 -16.37
C ARG A 4 13.34 -15.01 -17.26
N GLU A 5 12.78 -15.88 -18.07
CA GLU A 5 11.65 -15.55 -18.96
C GLU A 5 10.42 -15.09 -18.18
N LEU A 6 10.10 -15.76 -17.04
CA LEU A 6 8.97 -15.37 -16.19
C LEU A 6 9.17 -14.00 -15.56
N LEU A 7 10.36 -13.73 -15.03
CA LEU A 7 10.68 -12.43 -14.44
C LEU A 7 10.65 -11.31 -15.48
N ASP A 8 11.24 -11.52 -16.66
CA ASP A 8 11.28 -10.54 -17.74
C ASP A 8 9.87 -10.25 -18.30
N ARG A 9 8.96 -11.23 -18.25
CA ARG A 9 7.56 -11.06 -18.67
C ARG A 9 6.69 -10.40 -17.62
N ALA A 10 6.96 -10.65 -16.33
CA ALA A 10 6.16 -10.15 -15.21
C ALA A 10 6.53 -8.71 -14.81
N ALA A 11 7.79 -8.32 -14.97
CA ALA A 11 8.32 -7.02 -14.61
C ALA A 11 8.07 -5.97 -15.69
N ARG A 12 7.90 -4.72 -15.28
CA ARG A 12 7.74 -3.56 -16.17
C ARG A 12 9.05 -2.82 -16.42
N ASP A 13 9.94 -2.90 -15.43
CA ASP A 13 11.26 -2.26 -15.42
C ASP A 13 12.26 -3.11 -14.62
N GLU A 14 13.51 -2.67 -14.58
CA GLU A 14 14.59 -3.40 -13.91
C GLU A 14 14.42 -3.42 -12.38
N ASP A 15 13.90 -2.36 -11.77
CA ASP A 15 13.66 -2.30 -10.32
C ASP A 15 12.57 -3.31 -9.92
N GLU A 16 11.47 -3.37 -10.67
CA GLU A 16 10.41 -4.37 -10.45
C GLU A 16 10.95 -5.79 -10.70
N ARG A 17 11.82 -5.98 -11.68
CA ARG A 17 12.46 -7.26 -11.97
C ARG A 17 13.33 -7.75 -10.81
N LEU A 18 14.13 -6.86 -10.21
CA LEU A 18 14.93 -7.18 -9.03
C LEU A 18 14.06 -7.52 -7.82
N LEU A 19 12.98 -6.76 -7.61
CA LEU A 19 12.00 -7.04 -6.58
C LEU A 19 11.39 -8.43 -6.75
N LEU A 20 10.89 -8.73 -7.94
CA LEU A 20 10.26 -10.02 -8.25
C LEU A 20 11.26 -11.18 -8.15
N GLY A 21 12.52 -10.94 -8.44
CA GLY A 21 13.60 -11.90 -8.20
C GLY A 21 13.73 -12.26 -6.72
N ARG A 22 13.67 -11.26 -5.83
CA ARG A 22 13.70 -11.47 -4.36
C ARG A 22 12.43 -12.19 -3.86
N VAL A 23 11.27 -11.87 -4.42
CA VAL A 23 10.01 -12.58 -4.12
C VAL A 23 10.14 -14.06 -4.48
N TRP A 24 10.65 -14.36 -5.68
CA TRP A 24 10.92 -15.72 -6.13
C TRP A 24 11.85 -16.47 -5.18
N ASP A 25 12.98 -15.85 -4.81
CA ASP A 25 13.96 -16.46 -3.91
C ASP A 25 13.35 -16.83 -2.55
N LYS A 26 12.47 -15.96 -2.01
CA LYS A 26 11.77 -16.23 -0.75
C LYS A 26 10.76 -17.37 -0.86
N TRP A 27 9.98 -17.40 -1.94
CA TRP A 27 9.05 -18.47 -2.23
C TRP A 27 9.80 -19.82 -2.39
N GLU A 28 10.84 -19.84 -3.19
CA GLU A 28 11.64 -21.06 -3.44
C GLU A 28 12.34 -21.54 -2.16
N GLN A 29 12.87 -20.64 -1.35
CA GLN A 29 13.48 -20.95 -0.06
C GLN A 29 12.46 -21.60 0.89
N CYS A 30 11.25 -21.06 1.01
CA CYS A 30 10.18 -21.63 1.82
C CYS A 30 9.86 -23.06 1.34
N ARG A 31 9.61 -23.22 0.04
CA ARG A 31 9.25 -24.50 -0.59
C ARG A 31 10.32 -25.57 -0.43
N LEU A 32 11.61 -25.22 -0.60
CA LEU A 32 12.71 -26.21 -0.57
C LEU A 32 13.14 -26.56 0.84
N ARG A 33 13.02 -25.64 1.79
CA ARG A 33 13.52 -25.83 3.16
C ARG A 33 12.41 -26.05 4.20
N SER A 34 11.15 -25.92 3.81
CA SER A 34 9.99 -26.02 4.69
C SER A 34 10.09 -25.07 5.91
N ILE A 35 10.60 -23.85 5.70
CA ILE A 35 10.72 -22.80 6.71
C ILE A 35 9.95 -21.56 6.27
N PRO A 36 9.32 -20.82 7.21
CA PRO A 36 8.70 -19.53 6.88
C PRO A 36 9.75 -18.56 6.33
N THR A 37 9.37 -17.81 5.32
CA THR A 37 10.21 -16.75 4.75
C THR A 37 9.37 -15.52 4.48
N ALA A 38 10.00 -14.34 4.44
CA ALA A 38 9.27 -13.11 4.15
C ALA A 38 10.13 -12.14 3.33
N THR A 39 9.43 -11.27 2.60
CA THR A 39 10.03 -10.10 1.97
C THR A 39 10.23 -8.98 2.99
N GLU A 40 10.89 -7.91 2.56
CA GLU A 40 10.73 -6.59 3.18
C GLU A 40 9.31 -6.06 2.94
N PHE A 41 8.99 -4.86 3.49
CA PHE A 41 7.72 -4.20 3.23
C PHE A 41 7.60 -3.77 1.77
N LEU A 42 6.52 -4.17 1.17
CA LEU A 42 6.14 -3.87 -0.20
C LEU A 42 5.10 -2.74 -0.20
N SER A 43 5.25 -1.78 -1.10
CA SER A 43 4.18 -0.84 -1.43
C SER A 43 3.01 -1.58 -2.10
N PRO A 44 1.80 -1.01 -2.14
CA PRO A 44 0.68 -1.64 -2.83
C PRO A 44 0.94 -1.97 -4.32
N GLN A 45 1.76 -1.16 -4.98
CA GLN A 45 2.18 -1.43 -6.36
C GLN A 45 3.09 -2.67 -6.45
N GLU A 46 4.03 -2.81 -5.53
CA GLU A 46 4.94 -3.96 -5.43
C GLU A 46 4.21 -5.24 -5.03
N GLN A 47 3.21 -5.13 -4.13
CA GLN A 47 2.32 -6.25 -3.77
C GLN A 47 1.55 -6.75 -5.00
N ALA A 48 0.96 -5.84 -5.79
CA ALA A 48 0.28 -6.20 -7.03
C ALA A 48 1.22 -6.86 -8.05
N ALA A 49 2.48 -6.43 -8.13
CA ALA A 49 3.48 -7.08 -8.97
C ALA A 49 3.82 -8.49 -8.48
N ALA A 50 4.02 -8.66 -7.16
CA ALA A 50 4.26 -9.96 -6.55
C ALA A 50 3.08 -10.93 -6.78
N GLN A 51 1.84 -10.47 -6.62
CA GLN A 51 0.64 -11.27 -6.90
C GLN A 51 0.57 -11.72 -8.36
N ARG A 52 0.91 -10.85 -9.31
CA ARG A 52 0.98 -11.24 -10.75
C ARG A 52 2.02 -12.33 -10.99
N LEU A 53 3.20 -12.22 -10.36
CA LEU A 53 4.24 -13.26 -10.46
C LEU A 53 3.75 -14.58 -9.88
N LEU A 54 3.16 -14.58 -8.68
CA LEU A 54 2.65 -15.78 -8.02
C LEU A 54 1.55 -16.45 -8.87
N GLY A 55 0.63 -15.65 -9.42
CA GLY A 55 -0.39 -16.16 -10.36
C GLY A 55 0.21 -16.78 -11.61
N ALA A 56 1.27 -16.19 -12.18
CA ALA A 56 1.99 -16.77 -13.34
C ALA A 56 2.75 -18.07 -12.99
N LEU A 57 3.14 -18.24 -11.73
CA LEU A 57 3.74 -19.47 -11.19
C LEU A 57 2.71 -20.54 -10.82
N GLY A 58 1.40 -20.22 -10.84
CA GLY A 58 0.35 -21.10 -10.36
C GLY A 58 0.32 -21.25 -8.83
N VAL A 59 0.90 -20.30 -8.11
CA VAL A 59 0.92 -20.28 -6.64
C VAL A 59 -0.33 -19.51 -6.17
N HIS A 60 -1.27 -20.19 -5.54
CA HIS A 60 -2.56 -19.64 -5.11
C HIS A 60 -2.75 -19.66 -3.60
N ASP A 61 -1.92 -20.39 -2.87
CA ASP A 61 -1.96 -20.56 -1.42
C ASP A 61 -0.54 -20.63 -0.82
N GLY A 62 -0.45 -20.86 0.49
CA GLY A 62 0.84 -20.91 1.20
C GLY A 62 1.53 -19.56 1.32
N TYR A 63 0.80 -18.45 1.13
CA TYR A 63 1.34 -17.10 1.35
C TYR A 63 0.29 -16.14 1.89
N VAL A 64 0.75 -15.10 2.59
CA VAL A 64 -0.09 -14.03 3.13
C VAL A 64 0.63 -12.69 3.07
N PHE A 65 -0.13 -11.62 2.79
CA PHE A 65 0.34 -10.25 2.95
C PHE A 65 -0.08 -9.75 4.32
N PHE A 66 0.87 -9.24 5.09
CA PHE A 66 0.61 -8.71 6.43
C PHE A 66 1.52 -7.52 6.72
N GLY A 67 0.96 -6.45 7.28
CA GLY A 67 1.69 -5.22 7.59
C GLY A 67 1.64 -4.82 9.08
N GLY A 68 1.18 -5.72 9.96
CA GLY A 68 1.07 -5.48 11.40
C GLY A 68 -0.35 -5.19 11.88
N TYR A 69 -1.27 -4.83 10.98
CA TYR A 69 -2.69 -4.61 11.30
C TYR A 69 -3.56 -4.77 10.03
N ASP A 70 -4.87 -4.93 10.23
CA ASP A 70 -5.83 -5.05 9.12
C ASP A 70 -5.96 -3.74 8.35
N GLY A 71 -5.79 -3.81 7.03
CA GLY A 71 -5.85 -2.64 6.16
C GLY A 71 -4.54 -1.87 6.02
N ALA A 72 -3.42 -2.40 6.52
CA ALA A 72 -2.10 -1.83 6.28
C ALA A 72 -1.82 -1.65 4.78
N GLU A 73 -1.36 -0.46 4.39
CA GLU A 73 -1.03 -0.19 2.98
C GLU A 73 0.29 -0.85 2.59
N ARG A 74 1.30 -0.76 3.43
CA ARG A 74 2.58 -1.42 3.23
C ARG A 74 2.60 -2.75 3.96
N GLN A 75 2.80 -3.82 3.21
CA GLN A 75 2.75 -5.18 3.75
C GLN A 75 3.99 -5.96 3.35
N ARG A 76 4.38 -6.89 4.19
CA ARG A 76 5.34 -7.93 3.86
C ARG A 76 4.60 -9.10 3.24
N LEU A 77 5.23 -9.77 2.30
CA LEU A 77 4.75 -11.03 1.76
C LEU A 77 5.44 -12.17 2.49
N PHE A 78 4.67 -12.93 3.23
CA PHE A 78 5.11 -14.13 3.94
C PHE A 78 4.78 -15.37 3.12
N PHE A 79 5.74 -16.26 2.99
CA PHE A 79 5.53 -17.61 2.48
C PHE A 79 5.56 -18.57 3.65
N LEU A 80 4.55 -19.40 3.76
CA LEU A 80 4.29 -20.29 4.88
C LEU A 80 4.38 -21.74 4.40
N PRO A 81 5.16 -22.61 5.07
CA PRO A 81 5.13 -24.04 4.81
C PRO A 81 3.81 -24.64 5.35
N ASP A 82 3.47 -25.86 4.92
CA ASP A 82 2.19 -26.53 5.21
C ASP A 82 1.84 -26.64 6.70
N TRP A 83 2.84 -26.56 7.58
CA TRP A 83 2.65 -26.64 9.03
C TRP A 83 2.41 -25.28 9.72
N ALA A 84 2.52 -24.17 8.98
CA ALA A 84 2.33 -22.81 9.51
C ALA A 84 1.12 -22.15 8.84
N GLU A 85 0.14 -21.72 9.64
CA GLU A 85 -1.07 -21.06 9.13
C GLU A 85 -0.94 -19.52 9.09
N THR A 86 -0.12 -18.97 9.98
CA THR A 86 0.06 -17.52 10.14
C THR A 86 1.54 -17.15 10.28
N PRO A 87 1.93 -15.92 9.95
CA PRO A 87 3.25 -15.40 10.30
C PRO A 87 3.49 -15.41 11.81
N ASP A 88 4.76 -15.46 12.23
CA ASP A 88 5.14 -15.30 13.63
C ASP A 88 4.61 -13.96 14.17
N ALA A 89 4.19 -13.94 15.43
CA ALA A 89 3.58 -12.76 16.06
C ALA A 89 4.52 -11.55 16.09
N ASP A 90 5.82 -11.77 16.13
CA ASP A 90 6.88 -10.77 16.14
C ASP A 90 7.44 -10.46 14.73
N ALA A 91 6.84 -11.01 13.69
CA ALA A 91 7.31 -10.81 12.32
C ALA A 91 7.26 -9.34 11.85
N VAL A 92 6.39 -8.53 12.45
CA VAL A 92 6.29 -7.07 12.28
C VAL A 92 6.34 -6.45 13.66
N ALA A 93 7.24 -5.50 13.86
CA ALA A 93 7.36 -4.73 15.11
C ALA A 93 6.81 -3.32 14.90
N ALA A 94 6.44 -2.66 16.00
CA ALA A 94 6.04 -1.26 15.99
C ALA A 94 6.84 -0.44 17.01
N VAL A 95 7.13 0.80 16.66
CA VAL A 95 7.79 1.79 17.52
C VAL A 95 6.91 3.03 17.59
N ALA A 96 6.59 3.44 18.82
CA ALA A 96 5.93 4.73 19.07
C ALA A 96 6.99 5.82 19.26
N ALA A 97 6.74 7.00 18.70
CA ALA A 97 7.49 8.21 18.96
C ALA A 97 6.53 9.31 19.42
N THR A 98 6.80 9.91 20.57
CA THR A 98 6.05 11.04 21.13
C THR A 98 6.93 12.27 21.21
N TRP A 99 6.32 13.45 21.21
CA TRP A 99 7.03 14.74 21.34
C TRP A 99 6.25 15.71 22.19
N TYR A 100 6.94 16.76 22.62
CA TYR A 100 6.37 17.83 23.44
C TYR A 100 6.54 19.17 22.75
N GLY A 101 5.67 20.15 23.05
CA GLY A 101 5.87 21.52 22.59
C GLY A 101 4.83 22.04 21.59
N GLY A 102 3.76 21.30 21.30
CA GLY A 102 2.70 21.73 20.39
C GLY A 102 3.11 21.85 18.92
N GLU A 103 4.26 21.31 18.58
CA GLU A 103 4.76 21.23 17.19
C GLU A 103 3.89 20.25 16.38
N HIS A 104 3.46 20.68 15.21
CA HIS A 104 2.67 19.82 14.33
C HIS A 104 3.59 19.10 13.34
N LEU A 105 3.87 17.83 13.63
CA LEU A 105 4.66 16.97 12.76
C LEU A 105 3.75 16.17 11.82
N THR A 106 4.18 16.05 10.57
CA THR A 106 3.46 15.35 9.53
C THR A 106 4.11 14.00 9.20
N HIS A 107 3.39 13.14 8.50
CA HIS A 107 3.93 11.90 7.93
C HIS A 107 5.26 12.13 7.17
N ARG A 108 5.37 13.26 6.45
CA ARG A 108 6.57 13.61 5.67
C ARG A 108 7.77 13.89 6.55
N ASP A 109 7.58 14.53 7.70
CA ASP A 109 8.65 14.85 8.64
C ASP A 109 9.22 13.58 9.25
N PHE A 110 8.35 12.64 9.66
CA PHE A 110 8.77 11.35 10.18
C PHE A 110 9.46 10.50 9.11
N LEU A 111 8.88 10.41 7.92
CA LEU A 111 9.51 9.68 6.82
C LEU A 111 10.89 10.25 6.49
N GLY A 112 11.02 11.58 6.44
CA GLY A 112 12.29 12.25 6.19
C GLY A 112 13.33 11.93 7.26
N SER A 113 12.94 11.93 8.54
CA SER A 113 13.86 11.61 9.64
C SER A 113 14.33 10.15 9.60
N LEU A 114 13.43 9.20 9.31
CA LEU A 114 13.76 7.79 9.17
C LEU A 114 14.71 7.53 8.00
N MET A 115 14.47 8.18 6.85
CA MET A 115 15.40 8.10 5.71
C MET A 115 16.75 8.74 6.04
N GLY A 116 16.77 9.82 6.83
CA GLY A 116 17.98 10.47 7.32
C GLY A 116 18.85 9.57 8.21
N LEU A 117 18.28 8.57 8.85
CA LEU A 117 19.01 7.54 9.60
C LEU A 117 19.62 6.44 8.69
N GLY A 118 19.51 6.57 7.37
CA GLY A 118 20.02 5.60 6.41
C GLY A 118 19.13 4.36 6.20
N LEU A 119 17.89 4.39 6.72
CA LEU A 119 16.94 3.30 6.51
C LEU A 119 16.39 3.30 5.07
N THR A 120 16.03 2.14 4.57
CA THR A 120 15.36 1.99 3.27
C THR A 120 13.85 1.89 3.44
N ARG A 121 13.09 2.23 2.40
CA ARG A 121 11.61 2.07 2.43
C ARG A 121 11.17 0.62 2.65
N GLY A 122 11.99 -0.35 2.26
CA GLY A 122 11.70 -1.77 2.46
C GLY A 122 11.70 -2.19 3.94
N THR A 123 12.43 -1.48 4.80
CA THR A 123 12.48 -1.79 6.23
C THR A 123 11.34 -1.14 7.02
N ILE A 124 10.58 -0.22 6.40
CA ILE A 124 9.53 0.58 7.04
C ILE A 124 8.18 0.25 6.40
N GLY A 125 7.24 -0.13 7.23
CA GLY A 125 5.83 -0.30 6.90
C GLY A 125 5.07 1.02 6.86
N ASP A 126 3.87 1.04 7.42
CA ASP A 126 3.06 2.24 7.57
C ASP A 126 3.58 3.13 8.70
N ILE A 127 3.43 4.44 8.49
CA ILE A 127 3.70 5.48 9.48
C ILE A 127 2.36 6.10 9.84
N LEU A 128 1.86 5.80 11.02
CA LEU A 128 0.58 6.26 11.52
C LEU A 128 0.80 7.46 12.45
N VAL A 129 0.28 8.61 12.06
CA VAL A 129 0.48 9.86 12.81
C VAL A 129 -0.84 10.31 13.41
N THR A 130 -0.85 10.52 14.73
CA THR A 130 -1.92 11.18 15.48
C THR A 130 -1.47 12.58 15.91
N GLU A 131 -2.22 13.28 16.76
CA GLU A 131 -1.87 14.65 17.20
C GLU A 131 -0.57 14.71 17.99
N ASP A 132 -0.27 13.67 18.80
CA ASP A 132 0.83 13.64 19.77
C ASP A 132 1.74 12.42 19.65
N ARG A 133 1.44 11.52 18.73
CA ARG A 133 2.14 10.24 18.55
C ARG A 133 2.34 9.91 17.08
N CYS A 134 3.51 9.39 16.79
CA CYS A 134 3.80 8.69 15.53
C CYS A 134 4.07 7.21 15.84
N GLN A 135 3.44 6.32 15.11
CA GLN A 135 3.61 4.88 15.25
C GLN A 135 4.16 4.34 13.91
N VAL A 136 5.30 3.67 13.97
CA VAL A 136 5.99 3.16 12.78
C VAL A 136 6.01 1.65 12.82
N LEU A 137 5.36 1.01 11.85
CA LEU A 137 5.48 -0.42 11.62
C LEU A 137 6.82 -0.68 10.91
N THR A 138 7.56 -1.69 11.35
CA THR A 138 8.90 -1.91 10.85
C THR A 138 9.36 -3.36 11.03
N LEU A 139 10.53 -3.70 10.48
CA LEU A 139 11.16 -4.99 10.75
C LEU A 139 11.67 -5.03 12.21
N PRO A 140 11.65 -6.20 12.88
CA PRO A 140 12.10 -6.32 14.28
C PRO A 140 13.48 -5.72 14.54
N LYS A 141 14.46 -6.04 13.70
CA LYS A 141 15.83 -5.47 13.81
C LYS A 141 15.86 -3.95 13.59
N THR A 142 15.01 -3.42 12.76
CA THR A 142 14.89 -1.99 12.54
C THR A 142 14.24 -1.31 13.75
N ALA A 143 13.27 -1.96 14.41
CA ALA A 143 12.68 -1.46 15.64
C ALA A 143 13.74 -1.28 16.75
N GLU A 144 14.59 -2.29 16.97
CA GLU A 144 15.71 -2.19 17.92
C GLU A 144 16.63 -1.00 17.61
N PHE A 145 16.97 -0.80 16.35
CA PHE A 145 17.76 0.34 15.90
C PHE A 145 17.05 1.67 16.16
N LEU A 146 15.76 1.79 15.84
CA LEU A 146 14.98 3.01 16.05
C LEU A 146 14.88 3.39 17.52
N LEU A 147 14.71 2.43 18.42
CA LEU A 147 14.68 2.67 19.87
C LEU A 147 15.97 3.29 20.42
N SER A 148 17.10 3.05 19.75
CA SER A 148 18.40 3.58 20.15
C SER A 148 18.84 4.83 19.39
N ALA A 149 18.36 5.05 18.16
CA ALA A 149 18.91 6.03 17.24
C ALA A 149 17.94 7.12 16.78
N TRP A 150 16.61 6.90 16.94
CA TRP A 150 15.62 7.84 16.44
C TRP A 150 15.25 8.89 17.49
N GLU A 151 16.05 9.94 17.58
CA GLU A 151 15.96 10.98 18.61
C GLU A 151 15.20 12.24 18.17
N SER A 152 14.99 12.42 16.85
CA SER A 152 14.33 13.64 16.36
C SER A 152 13.65 13.46 14.99
N ALA A 153 12.62 14.27 14.75
CA ALA A 153 12.07 14.53 13.43
C ALA A 153 12.21 16.01 13.10
N GLY A 154 13.08 16.32 12.13
CA GLY A 154 13.51 17.69 11.87
C GLY A 154 14.19 18.31 13.10
N ARG A 155 13.59 19.37 13.66
CA ARG A 155 14.10 20.06 14.85
C ARG A 155 13.44 19.60 16.16
N VAL A 156 12.42 18.76 16.07
CA VAL A 156 11.64 18.31 17.22
C VAL A 156 12.25 17.05 17.82
N LYS A 157 12.52 17.07 19.12
CA LYS A 157 13.01 15.89 19.84
C LYS A 157 11.90 14.88 20.03
N LEU A 158 12.22 13.62 19.85
CA LEU A 158 11.33 12.49 20.03
C LEU A 158 11.72 11.67 21.26
N LYS A 159 10.71 11.09 21.88
CA LYS A 159 10.86 10.01 22.85
C LYS A 159 10.30 8.73 22.23
N THR A 160 11.15 7.74 21.99
CA THR A 160 10.78 6.48 21.37
C THR A 160 10.54 5.39 22.43
N ALA A 161 9.58 4.52 22.14
CA ALA A 161 9.28 3.33 22.95
C ALA A 161 8.81 2.19 22.05
N PRO A 162 9.02 0.91 22.46
CA PRO A 162 8.37 -0.22 21.79
C PRO A 162 6.86 -0.08 21.91
N LEU A 163 6.14 -0.46 20.86
CA LEU A 163 4.68 -0.40 20.83
C LEU A 163 4.12 -1.83 20.67
N PRO A 164 3.44 -2.37 21.68
CA PRO A 164 2.73 -3.64 21.55
C PRO A 164 1.61 -3.56 20.50
N PRO A 165 1.33 -4.65 19.76
CA PRO A 165 0.29 -4.65 18.73
C PRO A 165 -1.09 -4.24 19.24
N GLU A 166 -1.45 -4.58 20.46
CA GLU A 166 -2.72 -4.24 21.12
C GLU A 166 -2.86 -2.75 21.45
N GLU A 167 -1.75 -2.00 21.50
CA GLU A 167 -1.74 -0.55 21.73
C GLU A 167 -1.66 0.26 20.44
N LEU A 168 -1.69 -0.41 19.28
CA LEU A 168 -1.63 0.26 17.98
C LEU A 168 -2.93 1.05 17.72
N GLU A 169 -2.80 2.35 17.60
CA GLU A 169 -3.90 3.24 17.24
C GLU A 169 -3.89 3.47 15.72
N ILE A 170 -4.93 3.00 15.05
CA ILE A 170 -5.09 3.21 13.61
C ILE A 170 -5.88 4.51 13.42
N PRO A 171 -5.25 5.59 12.95
CA PRO A 171 -5.96 6.83 12.69
C PRO A 171 -7.09 6.59 11.67
N ALA A 172 -8.27 7.09 11.98
CA ALA A 172 -9.34 7.06 10.99
C ALA A 172 -8.88 7.82 9.73
N GLN A 173 -8.77 7.11 8.62
CA GLN A 173 -8.44 7.78 7.36
C GLN A 173 -9.55 8.77 7.04
N ALA A 174 -9.23 10.05 7.05
CA ALA A 174 -10.18 11.08 6.66
C ALA A 174 -10.63 10.79 5.21
N CYS A 175 -11.85 10.34 5.07
CA CYS A 175 -12.45 10.11 3.77
C CYS A 175 -13.77 10.87 3.65
N ARG A 176 -14.03 11.37 2.47
CA ARG A 176 -15.30 12.00 2.11
C ARG A 176 -16.08 11.04 1.22
N GLU A 177 -17.28 10.69 1.66
CA GLU A 177 -18.20 9.95 0.81
C GLU A 177 -18.82 10.88 -0.22
N LEU A 178 -18.70 10.54 -1.48
CA LEU A 178 -19.28 11.24 -2.62
C LEU A 178 -20.34 10.33 -3.26
N ARG A 179 -21.55 10.83 -3.37
CA ARG A 179 -22.63 10.16 -4.10
C ARG A 179 -22.89 10.89 -5.39
N ASP A 180 -22.78 10.21 -6.50
CA ASP A 180 -22.99 10.78 -7.83
C ASP A 180 -23.64 9.75 -8.77
N THR A 181 -23.94 10.15 -9.98
CA THR A 181 -24.41 9.23 -11.03
C THR A 181 -23.53 9.35 -12.24
N VAL A 182 -23.05 8.21 -12.77
CA VAL A 182 -22.22 8.16 -13.97
C VAL A 182 -22.98 7.54 -15.15
N SER A 183 -22.60 7.88 -16.36
CA SER A 183 -23.22 7.30 -17.58
C SER A 183 -22.77 5.85 -17.84
N SER A 184 -21.60 5.49 -17.34
CA SER A 184 -21.03 4.14 -17.39
C SER A 184 -19.88 4.02 -16.41
N LEU A 185 -19.48 2.78 -16.06
CA LEU A 185 -18.35 2.48 -15.19
C LEU A 185 -17.00 2.55 -15.93
N ARG A 186 -16.84 3.55 -16.79
CA ARG A 186 -15.56 3.85 -17.43
C ARG A 186 -14.69 4.63 -16.47
N LEU A 187 -13.37 4.43 -16.53
CA LEU A 187 -12.41 5.10 -15.67
C LEU A 187 -12.52 6.64 -15.75
N ASP A 188 -12.67 7.20 -16.96
CA ASP A 188 -12.84 8.65 -17.15
C ASP A 188 -14.06 9.22 -16.41
N ASN A 189 -15.18 8.50 -16.41
CA ASN A 189 -16.41 8.91 -15.75
C ASN A 189 -16.31 8.83 -14.22
N VAL A 190 -15.78 7.71 -13.71
CA VAL A 190 -15.64 7.51 -12.25
C VAL A 190 -14.57 8.43 -11.68
N LEU A 191 -13.46 8.65 -12.39
CA LEU A 191 -12.43 9.61 -12.02
C LEU A 191 -12.99 11.05 -11.97
N ALA A 192 -13.79 11.44 -12.97
CA ALA A 192 -14.44 12.75 -12.99
C ALA A 192 -15.34 12.96 -11.77
N ALA A 193 -16.15 11.97 -11.41
CA ALA A 193 -17.01 12.00 -10.23
C ALA A 193 -16.21 12.05 -8.92
N GLY A 194 -15.20 11.19 -8.78
CA GLY A 194 -14.40 11.07 -7.55
C GLY A 194 -13.53 12.28 -7.23
N PHE A 195 -13.04 12.98 -8.26
CA PHE A 195 -12.15 14.15 -8.08
C PHE A 195 -12.78 15.47 -8.49
N SER A 196 -14.08 15.49 -8.79
CA SER A 196 -14.81 16.70 -9.22
C SER A 196 -14.17 17.36 -10.46
N LEU A 197 -13.76 16.54 -11.44
CA LEU A 197 -13.17 16.97 -12.69
C LEU A 197 -14.21 17.00 -13.81
N SER A 198 -13.96 17.79 -14.85
CA SER A 198 -14.66 17.57 -16.11
C SER A 198 -14.21 16.26 -16.74
N ARG A 199 -15.09 15.59 -17.49
CA ARG A 199 -14.76 14.33 -18.17
C ARG A 199 -13.55 14.46 -19.09
N GLY A 200 -13.38 15.57 -19.78
CA GLY A 200 -12.22 15.84 -20.64
C GLY A 200 -10.91 15.87 -19.84
N ARG A 201 -10.91 16.57 -18.68
CA ARG A 201 -9.74 16.61 -17.80
C ARG A 201 -9.42 15.24 -17.20
N ALA A 202 -10.44 14.46 -16.84
CA ALA A 202 -10.27 13.11 -16.36
C ALA A 202 -9.65 12.19 -17.43
N ALA A 203 -10.17 12.24 -18.66
CA ALA A 203 -9.62 11.48 -19.79
C ALA A 203 -8.15 11.86 -20.07
N GLU A 204 -7.85 13.15 -20.11
CA GLU A 204 -6.48 13.66 -20.31
C GLU A 204 -5.52 13.19 -19.21
N ALA A 205 -5.94 13.18 -17.95
CA ALA A 205 -5.13 12.67 -16.84
C ALA A 205 -4.81 11.17 -16.98
N VAL A 206 -5.80 10.38 -17.46
CA VAL A 206 -5.60 8.96 -17.75
C VAL A 206 -4.62 8.76 -18.89
N GLU A 207 -4.80 9.45 -20.01
CA GLU A 207 -3.94 9.35 -21.20
C GLU A 207 -2.49 9.74 -20.90
N LYS A 208 -2.27 10.74 -20.06
CA LYS A 208 -0.94 11.15 -19.57
C LYS A 208 -0.29 10.17 -18.58
N GLY A 209 -0.95 9.07 -18.21
CA GLY A 209 -0.44 8.09 -17.25
C GLY A 209 -0.37 8.62 -15.82
N ALA A 210 -1.15 9.67 -15.49
CA ALA A 210 -1.22 10.19 -14.13
C ALA A 210 -2.16 9.36 -13.22
N VAL A 211 -2.90 8.39 -13.79
CA VAL A 211 -3.92 7.62 -13.08
C VAL A 211 -3.50 6.15 -12.97
N GLN A 212 -3.73 5.59 -11.79
CA GLN A 212 -3.59 4.15 -11.55
C GLN A 212 -4.94 3.58 -11.12
N VAL A 213 -5.21 2.36 -11.53
CA VAL A 213 -6.31 1.53 -11.05
C VAL A 213 -5.70 0.30 -10.38
N ASN A 214 -6.01 0.10 -9.10
CA ASN A 214 -5.40 -0.95 -8.28
C ASN A 214 -3.86 -0.95 -8.43
N TRP A 215 -3.28 0.25 -8.23
CA TRP A 215 -1.84 0.54 -8.29
C TRP A 215 -1.16 0.22 -9.62
N THR A 216 -1.94 -0.02 -10.66
CA THR A 216 -1.44 -0.23 -12.01
C THR A 216 -1.75 0.99 -12.87
N VAL A 217 -0.72 1.60 -13.47
CA VAL A 217 -0.89 2.74 -14.38
C VAL A 217 -1.84 2.35 -15.51
N CYS A 218 -2.83 3.20 -15.74
CA CYS A 218 -3.80 3.02 -16.80
C CYS A 218 -3.80 4.25 -17.72
N GLN A 219 -3.67 4.02 -19.02
CA GLN A 219 -3.71 5.06 -20.05
C GLN A 219 -4.93 4.94 -20.96
N LYS A 220 -5.90 4.08 -20.60
CA LYS A 220 -7.13 3.88 -21.35
C LYS A 220 -8.31 4.50 -20.60
N PRO A 221 -8.83 5.68 -21.02
CA PRO A 221 -9.94 6.35 -20.34
C PRO A 221 -11.22 5.51 -20.28
N ASP A 222 -11.40 4.63 -21.25
CA ASP A 222 -12.56 3.75 -21.38
C ASP A 222 -12.43 2.42 -20.63
N LYS A 223 -11.32 2.19 -19.90
CA LYS A 223 -11.16 0.99 -19.08
C LYS A 223 -12.35 0.86 -18.12
N PRO A 224 -13.03 -0.30 -18.09
CA PRO A 224 -14.06 -0.55 -17.10
C PRO A 224 -13.45 -0.65 -15.71
N VAL A 225 -14.16 -0.08 -14.72
CA VAL A 225 -13.85 -0.19 -13.28
C VAL A 225 -15.05 -0.77 -12.55
N ALA A 226 -14.81 -1.40 -11.41
CA ALA A 226 -15.79 -2.09 -10.60
C ALA A 226 -15.81 -1.59 -9.16
N ALA A 227 -16.86 -1.93 -8.41
CA ALA A 227 -16.91 -1.71 -6.97
C ALA A 227 -15.73 -2.42 -6.29
N GLY A 228 -15.08 -1.74 -5.35
CA GLY A 228 -13.83 -2.16 -4.71
C GLY A 228 -12.57 -1.62 -5.38
N ASP A 229 -12.63 -1.13 -6.62
CA ASP A 229 -11.45 -0.58 -7.30
C ASP A 229 -10.94 0.69 -6.63
N THR A 230 -9.64 0.70 -6.36
CA THR A 230 -8.91 1.86 -5.89
C THR A 230 -8.36 2.64 -7.09
N ILE A 231 -8.68 3.93 -7.17
CA ILE A 231 -8.24 4.83 -8.23
C ILE A 231 -7.37 5.92 -7.60
N THR A 232 -6.12 6.02 -8.02
CA THR A 232 -5.21 7.10 -7.60
C THR A 232 -4.95 8.02 -8.78
N CYS A 233 -4.91 9.33 -8.51
CA CYS A 233 -4.54 10.33 -9.50
C CYS A 233 -3.44 11.21 -8.94
N ARG A 234 -2.31 11.28 -9.66
CA ARG A 234 -1.15 12.06 -9.24
C ARG A 234 -1.54 13.53 -9.02
N GLY A 235 -1.24 14.06 -7.83
CA GLY A 235 -1.58 15.43 -7.43
C GLY A 235 -3.02 15.63 -6.93
N LEU A 236 -3.90 14.63 -7.04
CA LEU A 236 -5.29 14.72 -6.56
C LEU A 236 -5.62 13.73 -5.42
N GLY A 237 -4.79 12.72 -5.20
CA GLY A 237 -4.95 11.73 -4.15
C GLY A 237 -5.57 10.41 -4.61
N LYS A 238 -6.29 9.76 -3.68
CA LYS A 238 -6.86 8.41 -3.82
C LYS A 238 -8.38 8.44 -3.63
N CYS A 239 -9.10 7.65 -4.39
CA CYS A 239 -10.50 7.33 -4.13
C CYS A 239 -10.77 5.84 -4.37
N VAL A 240 -11.82 5.33 -3.74
CA VAL A 240 -12.32 3.96 -3.93
C VAL A 240 -13.74 4.03 -4.44
N LEU A 241 -14.04 3.31 -5.51
CA LEU A 241 -15.43 3.09 -5.96
C LEU A 241 -16.07 2.08 -5.00
N ASP A 242 -16.79 2.57 -4.01
CA ASP A 242 -17.30 1.74 -2.91
C ASP A 242 -18.46 0.85 -3.35
N SER A 243 -19.44 1.44 -4.01
CA SER A 243 -20.61 0.68 -4.50
C SER A 243 -21.20 1.27 -5.77
N VAL A 244 -21.94 0.43 -6.49
CA VAL A 244 -22.65 0.78 -7.71
C VAL A 244 -24.10 0.34 -7.55
N GLY A 245 -25.02 1.29 -7.70
CA GLY A 245 -26.47 1.03 -7.62
C GLY A 245 -27.09 0.60 -8.95
N SER A 246 -28.36 0.23 -8.89
CA SER A 246 -29.16 -0.10 -10.09
C SER A 246 -29.36 1.11 -10.99
N PRO A 247 -29.41 0.92 -12.33
CA PRO A 247 -29.60 2.00 -13.27
C PRO A 247 -30.84 2.85 -12.96
N THR A 248 -30.72 4.16 -13.02
CA THR A 248 -31.83 5.09 -12.90
C THR A 248 -32.76 4.99 -14.12
N LYS A 249 -33.95 5.59 -14.05
CA LYS A 249 -34.90 5.69 -15.19
C LYS A 249 -34.27 6.32 -16.44
N LYS A 250 -33.19 7.10 -16.29
CA LYS A 250 -32.44 7.72 -17.38
C LYS A 250 -31.20 6.92 -17.82
N GLY A 251 -31.07 5.67 -17.34
CA GLY A 251 -29.94 4.80 -17.67
C GLY A 251 -28.61 5.15 -17.01
N ARG A 252 -28.58 6.08 -16.05
CA ARG A 252 -27.35 6.44 -15.31
C ARG A 252 -27.18 5.50 -14.12
N LEU A 253 -25.93 5.20 -13.78
CA LEU A 253 -25.55 4.36 -12.65
C LEU A 253 -25.23 5.21 -11.42
N PRO A 254 -25.97 5.09 -10.31
CA PRO A 254 -25.59 5.67 -9.04
C PRO A 254 -24.30 5.02 -8.55
N VAL A 255 -23.37 5.84 -8.05
CA VAL A 255 -22.10 5.39 -7.49
C VAL A 255 -21.85 6.05 -6.14
N VAL A 256 -21.25 5.28 -5.23
CA VAL A 256 -20.70 5.79 -3.99
C VAL A 256 -19.19 5.69 -4.08
N ILE A 257 -18.52 6.81 -3.89
CA ILE A 257 -17.06 6.93 -4.00
C ILE A 257 -16.52 7.48 -2.68
N ARG A 258 -15.60 6.77 -2.05
CA ARG A 258 -14.84 7.29 -0.90
C ARG A 258 -13.56 7.95 -1.38
N ARG A 259 -13.47 9.26 -1.22
CA ARG A 259 -12.27 10.04 -1.52
C ARG A 259 -11.48 10.27 -0.24
N PHE A 260 -10.23 9.86 -0.24
CA PHE A 260 -9.28 10.10 0.85
C PHE A 260 -8.67 11.50 0.69
N VAL A 261 -8.57 12.24 1.82
CA VAL A 261 -8.19 13.67 1.84
C VAL A 261 -6.88 13.83 2.59
#